data_6bfad8b1fa045dbee40d95136e098ee6
#
_entry.id   6bfad8b1fa045dbee40d95136e098ee6
#
_cell.length_a   1.000
_cell.length_b   1.000
_cell.length_c   1.000
_cell.angle_alpha   90.00
_cell.angle_beta   90.00
_cell.angle_gamma   90.00
#
_symmetry.space_group_name_H-M   'P 1'
#
loop_
_entity.id
_entity.type
_entity.pdbx_description
1 polymer ?
#
loop_
_entity_poly.entity_id
_entity_poly.type
_entity_poly.pdbx_seq_one_letter_code
_entity_poly.pdbx_strand_id
1 'polypeptide(L)'
;MERYYLAFDAGTQSVKVAVYDAAMACVAQSSAMTPIRYPGPGMVEMSADDYLSLAVSGMRACADQMAAEGRDPRAIRAIMGDGIICGIVGVDARGDAITPYVNYLDSRTQPDADRVNADGLAIWARETGNAEASCMFPAMFARWFLRNSEAFRERGAKFVHNAPYILMHLAGLSAEDAFVDQGAMSGWGLGYDVAGKEWSDAQLEILGVDRRYLPRILKPWDVVGGLTPEMAEATGLRAGTPVCAGAGDTMQSLLGCGAFGPGCAVDVAGTCAMFCMCTDGVNDRLSSAGSDLIFNSGSLDGTYFYWGFIRTGGLSLRWFKDTVCKGLVDYGLLTSIAETVPAGCNGVTFLPYLTGGYGDMSQASGAFLNLTPEVDAGVMWRSVLEAIGYDYMGVTDRYRAAGLALDRVTITEGGSSNDLWNQIKADMLGVPAVTMRDHGGALLTDCITAAYAVGDVPDIRSALKAAETAEHVYEPDLGDTAVYRRQYEGRRAVLDGMRGVFPSLRSMVR
;
A
#
# COMPACT_ATOMS: atom_id res chain seq x y z
N MET A 1 34.39 12.64 -2.68
CA MET A 1 33.88 11.79 -3.74
C MET A 1 32.38 11.92 -3.75
N GLU A 2 31.77 12.05 -4.90
CA GLU A 2 30.32 12.02 -5.05
C GLU A 2 29.79 10.67 -4.59
N ARG A 3 28.63 10.66 -3.94
CA ARG A 3 27.96 9.46 -3.45
C ARG A 3 26.52 9.49 -3.90
N TYR A 4 26.05 8.36 -4.42
CA TYR A 4 24.69 8.19 -4.90
C TYR A 4 24.11 6.89 -4.36
N TYR A 5 22.79 6.80 -4.29
CA TYR A 5 22.05 5.62 -3.89
C TYR A 5 20.97 5.36 -4.92
N LEU A 6 20.82 4.12 -5.31
CA LEU A 6 19.83 3.72 -6.31
C LEU A 6 18.73 2.93 -5.64
N ALA A 7 17.48 3.28 -5.96
CA ALA A 7 16.32 2.51 -5.56
C ALA A 7 15.41 2.18 -6.74
N PHE A 8 14.66 1.06 -6.63
CA PHE A 8 13.55 0.74 -7.50
C PHE A 8 12.28 0.40 -6.71
N ASP A 9 11.11 0.76 -7.24
CA ASP A 9 9.78 0.40 -6.77
C ASP A 9 9.14 -0.53 -7.82
N ALA A 10 8.98 -1.81 -7.47
CA ALA A 10 8.33 -2.82 -8.31
C ALA A 10 6.83 -2.86 -8.02
N GLY A 11 6.11 -1.82 -8.45
CA GLY A 11 4.69 -1.63 -8.20
C GLY A 11 3.77 -2.40 -9.16
N THR A 12 2.46 -2.32 -8.88
CA THR A 12 1.44 -3.01 -9.69
C THR A 12 1.33 -2.49 -11.12
N GLN A 13 1.42 -1.17 -11.31
CA GLN A 13 1.22 -0.54 -12.62
C GLN A 13 2.53 -0.23 -13.34
N SER A 14 3.62 -0.08 -12.61
CA SER A 14 4.91 0.29 -13.17
C SER A 14 6.05 -0.14 -12.27
N VAL A 15 7.22 -0.34 -12.89
CA VAL A 15 8.51 -0.34 -12.18
C VAL A 15 9.11 1.04 -12.33
N LYS A 16 9.43 1.66 -11.20
CA LYS A 16 10.11 2.96 -11.14
C LYS A 16 11.53 2.75 -10.61
N VAL A 17 12.48 3.51 -11.12
CA VAL A 17 13.86 3.53 -10.65
C VAL A 17 14.28 4.97 -10.44
N ALA A 18 14.98 5.26 -9.35
CA ALA A 18 15.53 6.58 -9.13
C ALA A 18 16.91 6.50 -8.46
N VAL A 19 17.69 7.54 -8.68
CA VAL A 19 18.99 7.74 -8.04
C VAL A 19 18.96 9.06 -7.29
N TYR A 20 19.40 9.01 -6.05
CA TYR A 20 19.51 10.17 -5.17
C TYR A 20 20.98 10.40 -4.80
N ASP A 21 21.34 11.67 -4.67
CA ASP A 21 22.67 12.07 -4.18
C ASP A 21 22.77 12.03 -2.65
N ALA A 22 23.93 12.41 -2.12
CA ALA A 22 24.17 12.42 -0.68
C ALA A 22 23.31 13.46 0.11
N ALA A 23 22.71 14.42 -0.58
CA ALA A 23 21.76 15.38 -0.02
C ALA A 23 20.30 14.91 -0.16
N MET A 24 20.11 13.68 -0.67
CA MET A 24 18.80 13.10 -0.96
C MET A 24 17.99 13.90 -2.00
N ALA A 25 18.69 14.53 -2.96
CA ALA A 25 18.09 15.10 -4.15
C ALA A 25 18.07 14.07 -5.27
N CYS A 26 16.92 13.92 -5.96
CA CYS A 26 16.80 13.01 -7.10
C CYS A 26 17.62 13.55 -8.27
N VAL A 27 18.53 12.72 -8.81
CA VAL A 27 19.44 13.09 -9.90
C VAL A 27 19.19 12.32 -11.18
N ALA A 28 18.45 11.22 -11.13
CA ALA A 28 18.00 10.45 -12.30
C ALA A 28 16.75 9.65 -11.94
N GLN A 29 15.87 9.46 -12.90
CA GLN A 29 14.69 8.62 -12.69
C GLN A 29 14.20 7.99 -13.99
N SER A 30 13.55 6.84 -13.86
CA SER A 30 12.92 6.11 -14.97
C SER A 30 11.64 5.45 -14.49
N SER A 31 10.69 5.23 -15.39
CA SER A 31 9.46 4.50 -15.11
C SER A 31 9.01 3.75 -16.36
N ALA A 32 8.57 2.50 -16.17
CA ALA A 32 8.04 1.65 -17.23
C ALA A 32 6.83 0.87 -16.74
N MET A 33 5.81 0.74 -17.60
CA MET A 33 4.55 0.06 -17.27
C MET A 33 4.77 -1.45 -17.11
N THR A 34 4.16 -2.04 -16.07
CA THR A 34 4.18 -3.48 -15.82
C THR A 34 3.09 -4.17 -16.64
N PRO A 35 3.41 -5.20 -17.45
CA PRO A 35 2.41 -5.96 -18.18
C PRO A 35 1.54 -6.79 -17.23
N ILE A 36 0.22 -6.67 -17.35
CA ILE A 36 -0.76 -7.43 -16.57
C ILE A 36 -1.52 -8.37 -17.50
N ARG A 37 -1.72 -9.62 -17.09
CA ARG A 37 -2.43 -10.65 -17.85
C ARG A 37 -3.67 -11.10 -17.06
N TYR A 38 -4.74 -11.41 -17.79
CA TYR A 38 -6.03 -11.84 -17.25
C TYR A 38 -6.39 -13.22 -17.83
N PRO A 39 -5.80 -14.33 -17.34
CA PRO A 39 -5.98 -15.66 -17.94
C PRO A 39 -7.37 -16.27 -17.74
N GLY A 40 -8.15 -15.77 -16.78
CA GLY A 40 -9.50 -16.22 -16.51
C GLY A 40 -10.25 -15.35 -15.52
N PRO A 41 -11.53 -15.65 -15.25
CA PRO A 41 -12.31 -14.89 -14.27
C PRO A 41 -11.65 -14.88 -12.89
N GLY A 42 -11.44 -13.67 -12.35
CA GLY A 42 -10.80 -13.47 -11.04
C GLY A 42 -9.30 -13.77 -11.02
N MET A 43 -8.69 -14.10 -12.15
CA MET A 43 -7.27 -14.37 -12.26
C MET A 43 -6.52 -13.14 -12.81
N VAL A 44 -5.47 -12.75 -12.11
CA VAL A 44 -4.59 -11.64 -12.51
C VAL A 44 -3.15 -12.08 -12.32
N GLU A 45 -2.39 -12.11 -13.40
CA GLU A 45 -1.03 -12.63 -13.42
C GLU A 45 -0.04 -11.62 -14.02
N MET A 46 1.17 -11.64 -13.51
CA MET A 46 2.30 -10.89 -13.99
C MET A 46 3.51 -11.82 -14.14
N SER A 47 4.54 -11.37 -14.83
CA SER A 47 5.79 -12.11 -14.97
C SER A 47 6.85 -11.54 -14.03
N ALA A 48 7.46 -12.37 -13.20
CA ALA A 48 8.59 -11.96 -12.37
C ALA A 48 9.81 -11.57 -13.22
N ASP A 49 10.00 -12.22 -14.38
CA ASP A 49 11.07 -11.89 -15.34
C ASP A 49 10.82 -10.55 -16.02
N ASP A 50 9.55 -10.18 -16.28
CA ASP A 50 9.23 -8.85 -16.79
C ASP A 50 9.60 -7.78 -15.74
N TYR A 51 9.31 -8.01 -14.44
CA TYR A 51 9.74 -7.12 -13.37
C TYR A 51 11.25 -6.95 -13.31
N LEU A 52 12.02 -8.05 -13.40
CA LEU A 52 13.49 -8.03 -13.44
C LEU A 52 13.99 -7.23 -14.63
N SER A 53 13.47 -7.51 -15.82
CA SER A 53 13.86 -6.84 -17.07
C SER A 53 13.58 -5.34 -17.04
N LEU A 54 12.42 -4.94 -16.49
CA LEU A 54 12.03 -3.53 -16.34
C LEU A 54 12.93 -2.81 -15.32
N ALA A 55 13.25 -3.44 -14.19
CA ALA A 55 14.15 -2.88 -13.19
C ALA A 55 15.58 -2.68 -13.75
N VAL A 56 16.13 -3.70 -14.41
CA VAL A 56 17.47 -3.62 -15.05
C VAL A 56 17.51 -2.54 -16.12
N SER A 57 16.50 -2.46 -16.98
CA SER A 57 16.39 -1.43 -18.01
C SER A 57 16.25 -0.03 -17.41
N GLY A 58 15.49 0.12 -16.34
CA GLY A 58 15.34 1.36 -15.59
C GLY A 58 16.65 1.82 -14.95
N MET A 59 17.40 0.89 -14.34
CA MET A 59 18.74 1.16 -13.79
C MET A 59 19.71 1.63 -14.86
N ARG A 60 19.71 0.99 -16.04
CA ARG A 60 20.51 1.40 -17.20
C ARG A 60 20.12 2.82 -17.63
N ALA A 61 18.84 3.11 -17.78
CA ALA A 61 18.37 4.43 -18.17
C ALA A 61 18.81 5.52 -17.18
N CYS A 62 18.76 5.25 -15.87
CA CYS A 62 19.27 6.17 -14.85
C CYS A 62 20.79 6.35 -14.95
N ALA A 63 21.55 5.28 -15.16
CA ALA A 63 23.00 5.35 -15.34
C ALA A 63 23.38 6.21 -16.57
N ASP A 64 22.66 6.05 -17.68
CA ASP A 64 22.88 6.84 -18.91
C ASP A 64 22.51 8.32 -18.70
N GLN A 65 21.42 8.63 -17.95
CA GLN A 65 21.07 10.00 -17.55
C GLN A 65 22.17 10.64 -16.71
N MET A 66 22.67 9.93 -15.69
CA MET A 66 23.77 10.41 -14.85
C MET A 66 25.02 10.73 -15.69
N ALA A 67 25.41 9.82 -16.58
CA ALA A 67 26.56 10.00 -17.44
C ALA A 67 26.41 11.21 -18.40
N ALA A 68 25.20 11.41 -18.94
CA ALA A 68 24.89 12.55 -19.80
C ALA A 68 25.03 13.90 -19.08
N GLU A 69 24.80 13.91 -17.75
CA GLU A 69 24.98 15.07 -16.89
C GLU A 69 26.36 15.17 -16.25
N GLY A 70 27.31 14.32 -16.67
CA GLY A 70 28.70 14.32 -16.20
C GLY A 70 28.89 13.70 -14.80
N ARG A 71 27.90 12.98 -14.28
CA ARG A 71 27.99 12.22 -13.02
C ARG A 71 28.46 10.79 -13.30
N ASP A 72 29.24 10.20 -12.40
CA ASP A 72 29.73 8.82 -12.54
C ASP A 72 28.73 7.80 -11.93
N PRO A 73 28.04 6.97 -12.74
CA PRO A 73 27.16 5.93 -12.23
C PRO A 73 27.85 4.89 -11.33
N ARG A 74 29.17 4.75 -11.48
CA ARG A 74 29.98 3.84 -10.65
C ARG A 74 30.17 4.33 -9.22
N ALA A 75 29.80 5.59 -8.94
CA ALA A 75 29.79 6.16 -7.60
C ALA A 75 28.53 5.79 -6.79
N ILE A 76 27.61 5.01 -7.36
CA ILE A 76 26.47 4.45 -6.61
C ILE A 76 27.01 3.49 -5.54
N ARG A 77 26.60 3.76 -4.30
CA ARG A 77 27.11 3.15 -3.07
C ARG A 77 26.36 1.89 -2.69
N ALA A 78 25.05 1.86 -2.95
CA ALA A 78 24.18 0.73 -2.65
C ALA A 78 22.93 0.75 -3.55
N ILE A 79 22.36 -0.43 -3.73
CA ILE A 79 21.10 -0.68 -4.43
C ILE A 79 20.11 -1.21 -3.40
N MET A 80 18.93 -0.63 -3.38
CA MET A 80 17.77 -1.11 -2.63
C MET A 80 16.57 -1.18 -3.53
N GLY A 81 15.53 -1.90 -3.14
CA GLY A 81 14.28 -1.91 -3.85
C GLY A 81 13.14 -2.30 -2.95
N ASP A 82 11.98 -1.84 -3.33
CA ASP A 82 10.74 -2.24 -2.71
C ASP A 82 9.77 -2.84 -3.73
N GLY A 83 8.68 -3.37 -3.25
CA GLY A 83 7.64 -3.91 -4.11
C GLY A 83 6.41 -4.35 -3.34
N ILE A 84 5.49 -4.93 -4.10
CA ILE A 84 4.15 -5.29 -3.64
C ILE A 84 4.22 -6.29 -2.47
N ILE A 85 3.67 -5.89 -1.32
CA ILE A 85 3.66 -6.72 -0.10
C ILE A 85 2.70 -7.92 -0.18
N CYS A 86 1.63 -7.80 -0.94
CA CYS A 86 0.59 -8.83 -1.08
C CYS A 86 0.72 -9.56 -2.44
N GLY A 87 1.86 -10.20 -2.70
CA GLY A 87 2.07 -10.98 -3.91
C GLY A 87 3.27 -11.89 -3.84
N ILE A 88 3.23 -13.03 -4.55
CA ILE A 88 4.33 -14.01 -4.59
C ILE A 88 4.51 -14.64 -5.97
N VAL A 89 5.70 -15.15 -6.19
CA VAL A 89 6.07 -16.07 -7.28
C VAL A 89 6.74 -17.31 -6.69
N GLY A 90 6.47 -18.48 -7.25
CA GLY A 90 7.20 -19.70 -6.94
C GLY A 90 8.46 -19.81 -7.79
N VAL A 91 9.59 -20.12 -7.14
CA VAL A 91 10.90 -20.26 -7.80
C VAL A 91 11.47 -21.67 -7.63
N ASP A 92 12.29 -22.12 -8.58
CA ASP A 92 13.05 -23.36 -8.49
C ASP A 92 14.33 -23.20 -7.64
N ALA A 93 15.13 -24.26 -7.54
CA ALA A 93 16.36 -24.27 -6.73
C ALA A 93 17.39 -23.22 -7.17
N ARG A 94 17.37 -22.77 -8.43
CA ARG A 94 18.28 -21.73 -8.94
C ARG A 94 17.76 -20.32 -8.64
N GLY A 95 16.49 -20.19 -8.26
CA GLY A 95 15.82 -18.91 -8.08
C GLY A 95 15.03 -18.46 -9.30
N ASP A 96 14.95 -19.26 -10.36
CA ASP A 96 14.20 -18.94 -11.57
C ASP A 96 12.71 -19.13 -11.36
N ALA A 97 11.88 -18.22 -11.89
CA ALA A 97 10.42 -18.26 -11.73
C ALA A 97 9.82 -19.47 -12.45
N ILE A 98 8.99 -20.23 -11.76
CA ILE A 98 8.28 -21.41 -12.30
C ILE A 98 6.76 -21.32 -12.17
N THR A 99 6.28 -20.23 -11.56
CA THR A 99 4.86 -19.85 -11.55
C THR A 99 4.71 -18.42 -12.05
N PRO A 100 3.51 -17.97 -12.46
CA PRO A 100 3.28 -16.54 -12.58
C PRO A 100 3.45 -15.85 -11.22
N TYR A 101 3.78 -14.56 -11.23
CA TYR A 101 3.63 -13.68 -10.07
C TYR A 101 2.14 -13.34 -9.94
N VAL A 102 1.58 -13.54 -8.76
CA VAL A 102 0.19 -13.22 -8.41
C VAL A 102 0.16 -12.28 -7.22
N ASN A 103 -0.81 -11.37 -7.18
CA ASN A 103 -0.91 -10.38 -6.12
C ASN A 103 -2.37 -10.11 -5.72
N TYR A 104 -2.58 -9.10 -4.87
CA TYR A 104 -3.87 -8.71 -4.30
C TYR A 104 -5.00 -8.44 -5.31
N LEU A 105 -4.71 -8.28 -6.60
CA LEU A 105 -5.71 -8.14 -7.65
C LEU A 105 -6.36 -9.48 -8.00
N ASP A 106 -5.70 -10.59 -7.70
CA ASP A 106 -6.14 -11.95 -8.00
C ASP A 106 -7.05 -12.48 -6.89
N SER A 107 -8.21 -12.99 -7.26
CA SER A 107 -9.20 -13.54 -6.33
C SER A 107 -9.39 -15.06 -6.44
N ARG A 108 -8.49 -15.77 -7.18
CA ARG A 108 -8.62 -17.24 -7.39
C ARG A 108 -8.64 -18.04 -6.09
N THR A 109 -8.08 -17.51 -5.01
CA THR A 109 -7.98 -18.17 -3.71
C THR A 109 -9.17 -17.90 -2.78
N GLN A 110 -10.19 -17.16 -3.22
CA GLN A 110 -11.36 -16.85 -2.37
C GLN A 110 -11.99 -18.11 -1.75
N PRO A 111 -12.19 -19.23 -2.48
CA PRO A 111 -12.74 -20.44 -1.85
C PRO A 111 -11.84 -21.07 -0.78
N ASP A 112 -10.52 -20.87 -0.87
CA ASP A 112 -9.58 -21.33 0.15
C ASP A 112 -9.62 -20.43 1.39
N ALA A 113 -9.71 -19.11 1.21
CA ALA A 113 -9.88 -18.16 2.29
C ALA A 113 -11.18 -18.40 3.06
N ASP A 114 -12.31 -18.58 2.36
CA ASP A 114 -13.61 -18.87 2.98
C ASP A 114 -13.56 -20.15 3.82
N ARG A 115 -12.87 -21.19 3.35
CA ARG A 115 -12.70 -22.46 4.08
C ARG A 115 -11.85 -22.28 5.34
N VAL A 116 -10.71 -21.57 5.22
CA VAL A 116 -9.82 -21.28 6.37
C VAL A 116 -10.57 -20.49 7.43
N ASN A 117 -11.38 -19.52 7.02
CA ASN A 117 -12.18 -18.71 7.94
C ASN A 117 -13.30 -19.54 8.62
N ALA A 118 -13.91 -20.49 7.92
CA ALA A 118 -14.94 -21.37 8.48
C ALA A 118 -14.40 -22.32 9.58
N ASP A 119 -13.11 -22.68 9.48
CA ASP A 119 -12.43 -23.52 10.49
C ASP A 119 -12.06 -22.73 11.77
N GLY A 120 -12.16 -21.41 11.74
CA GLY A 120 -12.14 -20.47 12.86
C GLY A 120 -10.92 -20.56 13.79
N LEU A 121 -9.86 -19.77 13.53
CA LEU A 121 -8.63 -19.90 14.29
C LEU A 121 -8.22 -18.60 15.00
N ALA A 122 -8.47 -18.56 16.31
CA ALA A 122 -8.06 -17.46 17.17
C ALA A 122 -6.53 -17.15 17.14
N ILE A 123 -5.72 -18.12 16.66
CA ILE A 123 -4.27 -17.94 16.54
C ILE A 123 -3.88 -16.85 15.54
N TRP A 124 -4.67 -16.66 14.48
CA TRP A 124 -4.38 -15.63 13.47
C TRP A 124 -4.31 -14.24 14.10
N ALA A 125 -5.38 -13.83 14.80
CA ALA A 125 -5.48 -12.51 15.40
C ALA A 125 -4.35 -12.23 16.41
N ARG A 126 -3.99 -13.23 17.21
CA ARG A 126 -2.95 -13.09 18.23
C ARG A 126 -1.55 -12.94 17.63
N GLU A 127 -1.19 -13.74 16.64
CA GLU A 127 0.18 -13.80 16.12
C GLU A 127 0.40 -12.84 14.93
N THR A 128 -0.61 -12.63 14.10
CA THR A 128 -0.50 -11.76 12.91
C THR A 128 -1.17 -10.42 13.04
N GLY A 129 -2.08 -10.23 14.00
CA GLY A 129 -2.94 -9.06 14.08
C GLY A 129 -4.11 -9.07 13.08
N ASN A 130 -4.21 -10.08 12.20
CA ASN A 130 -5.29 -10.25 11.22
C ASN A 130 -6.32 -11.26 11.74
N ALA A 131 -7.59 -10.84 11.82
CA ALA A 131 -8.65 -11.71 12.35
C ALA A 131 -9.02 -12.85 11.41
N GLU A 132 -8.91 -12.64 10.10
CA GLU A 132 -9.42 -13.54 9.06
C GLU A 132 -8.44 -13.66 7.89
N ALA A 133 -8.53 -14.79 7.17
CA ALA A 133 -7.86 -14.97 5.90
C ALA A 133 -8.55 -14.14 4.80
N SER A 134 -7.76 -13.57 3.91
CA SER A 134 -8.22 -12.88 2.71
C SER A 134 -7.63 -13.51 1.46
N CYS A 135 -8.40 -13.54 0.37
CA CYS A 135 -7.91 -14.06 -0.91
C CYS A 135 -6.70 -13.29 -1.46
N MET A 136 -6.45 -12.08 -1.00
CA MET A 136 -5.28 -11.28 -1.39
C MET A 136 -3.97 -11.69 -0.68
N PHE A 137 -4.02 -12.56 0.31
CA PHE A 137 -2.85 -12.90 1.10
C PHE A 137 -1.93 -13.90 0.39
N PRO A 138 -0.61 -13.65 0.32
CA PRO A 138 0.40 -14.58 -0.16
C PRO A 138 0.30 -15.98 0.44
N ALA A 139 -0.06 -16.12 1.71
CA ALA A 139 -0.31 -17.40 2.36
C ALA A 139 -1.37 -18.25 1.62
N MET A 140 -2.42 -17.60 1.10
CA MET A 140 -3.46 -18.30 0.31
C MET A 140 -2.96 -18.67 -1.07
N PHE A 141 -2.17 -17.84 -1.72
CA PHE A 141 -1.54 -18.15 -3.01
C PHE A 141 -0.54 -19.30 -2.88
N ALA A 142 0.30 -19.31 -1.82
CA ALA A 142 1.23 -20.41 -1.55
C ALA A 142 0.47 -21.74 -1.41
N ARG A 143 -0.58 -21.77 -0.58
CA ARG A 143 -1.48 -22.92 -0.44
C ARG A 143 -2.09 -23.35 -1.78
N TRP A 144 -2.52 -22.40 -2.61
CA TRP A 144 -3.11 -22.68 -3.92
C TRP A 144 -2.09 -23.29 -4.89
N PHE A 145 -0.88 -22.71 -5.00
CA PHE A 145 0.17 -23.22 -5.88
C PHE A 145 0.63 -24.64 -5.49
N LEU A 146 0.78 -24.93 -4.21
CA LEU A 146 1.13 -26.26 -3.72
C LEU A 146 0.09 -27.31 -4.16
N ARG A 147 -1.17 -26.94 -4.30
CA ARG A 147 -2.25 -27.85 -4.69
C ARG A 147 -2.47 -27.92 -6.19
N ASN A 148 -2.27 -26.83 -6.92
CA ASN A 148 -2.73 -26.68 -8.30
C ASN A 148 -1.60 -26.51 -9.32
N SER A 149 -0.38 -26.11 -8.93
CA SER A 149 0.75 -25.98 -9.86
C SER A 149 1.57 -27.26 -9.89
N GLU A 150 1.53 -28.00 -11.01
CA GLU A 150 2.38 -29.17 -11.23
C GLU A 150 3.86 -28.77 -11.23
N ALA A 151 4.21 -27.69 -11.95
CA ALA A 151 5.57 -27.18 -12.01
C ALA A 151 6.14 -26.86 -10.62
N PHE A 152 5.34 -26.28 -9.72
CA PHE A 152 5.79 -26.01 -8.36
C PHE A 152 5.92 -27.29 -7.51
N ARG A 153 4.98 -28.24 -7.64
CA ARG A 153 5.11 -29.51 -6.91
C ARG A 153 6.36 -30.31 -7.31
N GLU A 154 6.75 -30.24 -8.56
CA GLU A 154 7.93 -30.98 -9.07
C GLU A 154 9.26 -30.27 -8.79
N ARG A 155 9.32 -28.97 -8.94
CA ARG A 155 10.57 -28.23 -8.96
C ARG A 155 10.62 -27.05 -7.98
N GLY A 156 9.51 -26.75 -7.31
CA GLY A 156 9.39 -25.59 -6.40
C GLY A 156 10.34 -25.69 -5.21
N ALA A 157 11.10 -24.65 -4.99
CA ALA A 157 12.02 -24.51 -3.86
C ALA A 157 11.54 -23.46 -2.85
N LYS A 158 11.13 -22.28 -3.33
CA LYS A 158 10.71 -21.17 -2.47
C LYS A 158 9.56 -20.36 -3.10
N PHE A 159 8.83 -19.65 -2.23
CA PHE A 159 7.98 -18.54 -2.61
C PHE A 159 8.67 -17.23 -2.26
N VAL A 160 8.72 -16.28 -3.18
CA VAL A 160 9.35 -14.97 -2.97
C VAL A 160 8.45 -13.83 -3.48
N HIS A 161 8.62 -12.63 -2.91
CA HIS A 161 7.97 -11.43 -3.44
C HIS A 161 8.72 -10.91 -4.69
N ASN A 162 8.13 -9.97 -5.42
CA ASN A 162 8.73 -9.43 -6.63
C ASN A 162 10.04 -8.65 -6.39
N ALA A 163 10.12 -7.80 -5.37
CA ALA A 163 11.36 -7.07 -5.08
C ALA A 163 12.49 -8.01 -4.64
N PRO A 164 12.32 -8.93 -3.68
CA PRO A 164 13.30 -9.98 -3.40
C PRO A 164 13.70 -10.79 -4.63
N TYR A 165 12.77 -11.13 -5.53
CA TYR A 165 13.09 -11.82 -6.79
C TYR A 165 14.11 -11.03 -7.62
N ILE A 166 13.87 -9.73 -7.82
CA ILE A 166 14.79 -8.84 -8.54
C ILE A 166 16.15 -8.77 -7.84
N LEU A 167 16.15 -8.52 -6.51
CA LEU A 167 17.37 -8.34 -5.73
C LEU A 167 18.23 -9.62 -5.67
N MET A 168 17.58 -10.79 -5.61
CA MET A 168 18.28 -12.08 -5.72
C MET A 168 19.04 -12.21 -7.06
N HIS A 169 18.39 -11.90 -8.16
CA HIS A 169 19.03 -11.95 -9.49
C HIS A 169 20.15 -10.93 -9.65
N LEU A 170 19.99 -9.71 -9.13
CA LEU A 170 21.04 -8.70 -9.12
C LEU A 170 22.29 -9.17 -8.37
N ALA A 171 22.11 -9.92 -7.27
CA ALA A 171 23.19 -10.42 -6.42
C ALA A 171 23.63 -11.86 -6.78
N GLY A 172 23.01 -12.51 -7.77
CA GLY A 172 23.34 -13.87 -8.18
C GLY A 172 23.05 -14.95 -7.12
N LEU A 173 21.96 -14.76 -6.35
CA LEU A 173 21.55 -15.67 -5.26
C LEU A 173 20.66 -16.79 -5.78
N SER A 174 20.74 -17.94 -5.12
CA SER A 174 19.84 -19.08 -5.37
C SER A 174 18.62 -19.05 -4.45
N ALA A 175 17.67 -19.99 -4.63
CA ALA A 175 16.54 -20.13 -3.73
C ALA A 175 16.93 -20.46 -2.29
N GLU A 176 18.08 -21.08 -2.05
CA GLU A 176 18.56 -21.34 -0.69
C GLU A 176 18.81 -20.04 0.10
N ASP A 177 19.21 -18.99 -0.62
CA ASP A 177 19.47 -17.66 -0.07
C ASP A 177 18.24 -16.75 -0.05
N ALA A 178 17.08 -17.21 -0.53
CA ALA A 178 15.86 -16.43 -0.61
C ALA A 178 15.49 -15.75 0.71
N PHE A 179 15.04 -14.52 0.61
CA PHE A 179 14.72 -13.67 1.75
C PHE A 179 13.42 -12.88 1.55
N VAL A 180 12.92 -12.35 2.65
CA VAL A 180 11.89 -11.32 2.75
C VAL A 180 12.27 -10.38 3.89
N ASP A 181 11.97 -9.10 3.80
CA ASP A 181 12.17 -8.21 4.93
C ASP A 181 11.09 -8.40 6.01
N GLN A 182 11.41 -7.97 7.24
CA GLN A 182 10.53 -8.11 8.40
C GLN A 182 9.20 -7.35 8.28
N GLY A 183 9.13 -6.31 7.44
CA GLY A 183 7.90 -5.56 7.15
C GLY A 183 7.06 -6.30 6.12
N ALA A 184 7.62 -6.63 4.95
CA ALA A 184 6.94 -7.36 3.89
C ALA A 184 6.52 -8.78 4.31
N MET A 185 7.24 -9.42 5.27
CA MET A 185 6.78 -10.66 5.89
C MET A 185 5.34 -10.53 6.39
N SER A 186 4.99 -9.41 7.01
CA SER A 186 3.63 -9.19 7.49
C SER A 186 2.59 -9.05 6.37
N GLY A 187 3.03 -8.77 5.16
CA GLY A 187 2.20 -8.78 3.95
C GLY A 187 1.72 -10.18 3.54
N TRP A 188 2.32 -11.26 4.06
CA TRP A 188 1.80 -12.62 3.87
C TRP A 188 0.40 -12.82 4.43
N GLY A 189 -0.03 -11.95 5.34
CA GLY A 189 -1.34 -11.94 5.96
C GLY A 189 -1.49 -12.98 7.06
N LEU A 190 -1.05 -14.22 6.85
CA LEU A 190 -1.07 -15.35 7.78
C LEU A 190 0.23 -16.16 7.68
N GLY A 191 0.49 -17.02 8.67
CA GLY A 191 1.62 -17.94 8.66
C GLY A 191 2.85 -17.46 9.42
N TYR A 192 2.77 -16.34 10.14
CA TYR A 192 3.88 -15.75 10.88
C TYR A 192 3.47 -15.24 12.26
N ASP A 193 4.47 -15.01 13.11
CA ASP A 193 4.36 -14.27 14.38
C ASP A 193 5.01 -12.89 14.18
N VAL A 194 4.21 -11.84 14.26
CA VAL A 194 4.66 -10.47 14.04
C VAL A 194 5.54 -9.96 15.18
N ALA A 195 5.32 -10.45 16.40
CA ALA A 195 6.10 -10.06 17.58
C ALA A 195 7.48 -10.75 17.59
N GLY A 196 7.49 -12.05 17.27
CA GLY A 196 8.72 -12.85 17.14
C GLY A 196 9.51 -12.56 15.87
N LYS A 197 8.86 -11.95 14.84
CA LYS A 197 9.41 -11.76 13.50
C LYS A 197 9.90 -13.06 12.89
N GLU A 198 9.07 -14.08 12.98
CA GLU A 198 9.35 -15.42 12.51
C GLU A 198 8.14 -16.10 11.89
N TRP A 199 8.37 -17.15 11.11
CA TRP A 199 7.30 -18.00 10.59
C TRP A 199 6.73 -18.86 11.73
N SER A 200 5.39 -18.95 11.80
CA SER A 200 4.66 -19.71 12.81
C SER A 200 4.38 -21.13 12.33
N ASP A 201 5.07 -22.12 12.86
CA ASP A 201 4.88 -23.52 12.48
C ASP A 201 3.43 -23.98 12.72
N ALA A 202 2.80 -23.52 13.80
CA ALA A 202 1.41 -23.85 14.10
C ALA A 202 0.43 -23.33 13.04
N GLN A 203 0.63 -22.10 12.55
CA GLN A 203 -0.20 -21.56 11.47
C GLN A 203 0.12 -22.23 10.14
N LEU A 204 1.39 -22.50 9.85
CA LEU A 204 1.82 -23.17 8.62
C LEU A 204 1.25 -24.57 8.48
N GLU A 205 1.17 -25.33 9.58
CA GLU A 205 0.51 -26.65 9.61
C GLU A 205 -0.96 -26.55 9.17
N ILE A 206 -1.69 -25.57 9.71
CA ILE A 206 -3.10 -25.34 9.35
C ILE A 206 -3.25 -24.89 7.91
N LEU A 207 -2.34 -24.03 7.42
CA LEU A 207 -2.32 -23.60 6.03
C LEU A 207 -1.91 -24.72 5.07
N GLY A 208 -1.27 -25.77 5.55
CA GLY A 208 -0.70 -26.84 4.72
C GLY A 208 0.48 -26.33 3.87
N VAL A 209 1.27 -25.39 4.41
CA VAL A 209 2.45 -24.82 3.78
C VAL A 209 3.68 -25.25 4.58
N ASP A 210 4.56 -26.01 3.95
CA ASP A 210 5.82 -26.43 4.60
C ASP A 210 6.79 -25.24 4.70
N ARG A 211 7.39 -25.05 5.86
CA ARG A 211 8.37 -23.98 6.15
C ARG A 211 9.55 -23.94 5.18
N ARG A 212 9.91 -25.08 4.59
CA ARG A 212 10.98 -25.17 3.58
C ARG A 212 10.75 -24.31 2.36
N TYR A 213 9.48 -23.99 2.03
CA TYR A 213 9.12 -23.13 0.91
C TYR A 213 9.17 -21.64 1.23
N LEU A 214 9.42 -21.27 2.48
CA LEU A 214 9.43 -19.88 2.93
C LEU A 214 10.84 -19.29 2.93
N PRO A 215 11.01 -18.00 2.59
CA PRO A 215 12.30 -17.32 2.58
C PRO A 215 12.78 -17.02 4.02
N ARG A 216 14.05 -16.66 4.16
CA ARG A 216 14.60 -16.12 5.42
C ARG A 216 14.04 -14.72 5.67
N ILE A 217 13.83 -14.36 6.93
CA ILE A 217 13.39 -13.02 7.33
C ILE A 217 14.65 -12.19 7.67
N LEU A 218 14.80 -11.04 7.01
CA LEU A 218 15.94 -10.13 7.15
C LEU A 218 15.44 -8.72 7.52
N LYS A 219 16.37 -7.84 7.86
CA LYS A 219 16.10 -6.39 7.95
C LYS A 219 16.24 -5.76 6.56
N PRO A 220 15.48 -4.70 6.23
CA PRO A 220 15.54 -4.06 4.91
C PRO A 220 16.95 -3.64 4.48
N TRP A 221 17.78 -3.23 5.42
CA TRP A 221 19.15 -2.75 5.20
C TRP A 221 20.23 -3.83 5.26
N ASP A 222 19.86 -5.09 5.50
CA ASP A 222 20.86 -6.18 5.46
C ASP A 222 21.38 -6.32 4.03
N VAL A 223 22.70 -6.30 3.88
CA VAL A 223 23.34 -6.50 2.57
C VAL A 223 23.34 -7.99 2.24
N VAL A 224 22.62 -8.38 1.19
CA VAL A 224 22.46 -9.79 0.77
C VAL A 224 23.53 -10.26 -0.18
N GLY A 225 24.25 -9.34 -0.84
CA GLY A 225 25.32 -9.63 -1.77
C GLY A 225 25.84 -8.37 -2.46
N GLY A 226 26.65 -8.56 -3.48
CA GLY A 226 27.12 -7.49 -4.38
C GLY A 226 26.58 -7.71 -5.78
N LEU A 227 26.35 -6.64 -6.52
CA LEU A 227 25.92 -6.67 -7.92
C LEU A 227 26.89 -7.55 -8.74
N THR A 228 26.36 -8.57 -9.44
CA THR A 228 27.18 -9.47 -10.24
C THR A 228 27.84 -8.76 -11.41
N PRO A 229 28.96 -9.26 -11.98
CA PRO A 229 29.56 -8.66 -13.18
C PRO A 229 28.60 -8.59 -14.36
N GLU A 230 27.76 -9.60 -14.56
CA GLU A 230 26.74 -9.65 -15.62
C GLU A 230 25.70 -8.53 -15.43
N MET A 231 25.15 -8.39 -14.24
CA MET A 231 24.17 -7.33 -13.93
C MET A 231 24.82 -5.94 -13.95
N ALA A 232 26.11 -5.83 -13.57
CA ALA A 232 26.85 -4.57 -13.69
C ALA A 232 27.01 -4.13 -15.15
N GLU A 233 27.30 -5.04 -16.07
CA GLU A 233 27.31 -4.75 -17.50
C GLU A 233 25.93 -4.35 -18.02
N ALA A 234 24.89 -5.09 -17.63
CA ALA A 234 23.50 -4.82 -18.02
C ALA A 234 23.01 -3.45 -17.54
N THR A 235 23.29 -3.07 -16.30
CA THR A 235 22.82 -1.83 -15.68
C THR A 235 23.72 -0.62 -15.88
N GLY A 236 25.01 -0.81 -16.28
CA GLY A 236 26.01 0.26 -16.36
C GLY A 236 26.61 0.66 -15.00
N LEU A 237 26.35 -0.11 -13.96
CA LEU A 237 26.83 0.14 -12.62
C LEU A 237 28.16 -0.59 -12.33
N ARG A 238 28.68 -0.43 -11.13
CA ARG A 238 29.93 -1.10 -10.72
C ARG A 238 29.61 -2.49 -10.16
N ALA A 239 30.32 -3.53 -10.64
CA ALA A 239 30.28 -4.85 -10.05
C ALA A 239 30.69 -4.80 -8.56
N GLY A 240 30.02 -5.58 -7.73
CA GLY A 240 30.21 -5.59 -6.28
C GLY A 240 29.51 -4.44 -5.54
N THR A 241 28.76 -3.57 -6.20
CA THR A 241 27.91 -2.59 -5.50
C THR A 241 26.95 -3.33 -4.55
N PRO A 242 26.93 -3.00 -3.24
CA PRO A 242 26.08 -3.65 -2.26
C PRO A 242 24.60 -3.65 -2.69
N VAL A 243 23.95 -4.81 -2.57
CA VAL A 243 22.52 -5.03 -2.77
C VAL A 243 21.88 -5.31 -1.42
N CYS A 244 20.90 -4.50 -1.02
CA CYS A 244 20.18 -4.63 0.24
C CYS A 244 19.02 -5.63 0.11
N ALA A 245 18.48 -6.11 1.24
CA ALA A 245 17.33 -7.03 1.27
C ALA A 245 16.03 -6.36 0.77
N GLY A 246 15.96 -5.03 0.80
CA GLY A 246 14.79 -4.32 0.32
C GLY A 246 13.61 -4.33 1.29
N ALA A 247 12.47 -3.83 0.85
CA ALA A 247 11.31 -3.67 1.71
C ALA A 247 9.98 -3.84 0.93
N GLY A 248 8.86 -3.68 1.64
CA GLY A 248 7.56 -3.53 1.01
C GLY A 248 7.27 -2.08 0.62
N ASP A 249 6.67 -1.87 -0.54
CA ASP A 249 6.29 -0.55 -1.08
C ASP A 249 5.47 0.30 -0.09
N THR A 250 4.42 -0.30 0.47
CA THR A 250 3.56 0.35 1.45
C THR A 250 4.32 0.76 2.71
N MET A 251 5.22 -0.11 3.21
CA MET A 251 6.03 0.17 4.40
C MET A 251 6.96 1.35 4.19
N GLN A 252 7.60 1.43 3.03
CA GLN A 252 8.51 2.51 2.69
C GLN A 252 7.78 3.82 2.45
N SER A 253 6.65 3.77 1.75
CA SER A 253 5.79 4.95 1.55
C SER A 253 5.30 5.52 2.89
N LEU A 254 4.84 4.66 3.82
CA LEU A 254 4.38 5.12 5.14
C LEU A 254 5.51 5.78 5.94
N LEU A 255 6.72 5.20 5.92
CA LEU A 255 7.88 5.82 6.59
C LEU A 255 8.23 7.17 5.98
N GLY A 256 8.22 7.30 4.64
CA GLY A 256 8.41 8.57 3.94
C GLY A 256 7.35 9.62 4.28
N CYS A 257 6.17 9.19 4.74
CA CYS A 257 5.09 10.04 5.21
C CYS A 257 5.17 10.38 6.71
N GLY A 258 6.24 10.00 7.41
CA GLY A 258 6.39 10.25 8.83
C GLY A 258 5.59 9.31 9.74
N ALA A 259 5.22 8.12 9.26
CA ALA A 259 4.47 7.12 10.02
C ALA A 259 5.39 6.31 10.95
N PHE A 260 5.89 6.96 12.00
CA PHE A 260 6.89 6.38 12.90
C PHE A 260 6.34 5.79 14.20
N GLY A 261 5.07 5.89 14.47
CA GLY A 261 4.45 5.38 15.71
C GLY A 261 3.07 5.93 15.99
N PRO A 262 2.49 5.57 17.16
CA PRO A 262 1.14 5.98 17.55
C PRO A 262 0.91 7.48 17.43
N GLY A 263 -0.32 7.87 17.13
CA GLY A 263 -0.71 9.26 16.88
C GLY A 263 -0.60 9.69 15.40
N CYS A 264 0.17 8.97 14.59
CA CYS A 264 0.29 9.25 13.16
C CYS A 264 -0.67 8.39 12.34
N ALA A 265 -1.27 8.99 11.32
CA ALA A 265 -1.99 8.26 10.27
C ALA A 265 -1.53 8.72 8.89
N VAL A 266 -1.74 7.87 7.89
CA VAL A 266 -1.50 8.18 6.48
C VAL A 266 -2.76 7.86 5.69
N ASP A 267 -3.23 8.84 4.92
CA ASP A 267 -4.25 8.69 3.91
C ASP A 267 -3.59 8.54 2.54
N VAL A 268 -3.57 7.31 2.03
CA VAL A 268 -3.14 7.02 0.68
C VAL A 268 -4.33 7.27 -0.26
N ALA A 269 -4.49 8.53 -0.69
CA ALA A 269 -5.66 9.03 -1.41
C ALA A 269 -5.57 8.76 -2.94
N GLY A 270 -5.45 7.50 -3.31
CA GLY A 270 -5.44 7.05 -4.71
C GLY A 270 -6.83 6.80 -5.30
N THR A 271 -6.91 6.04 -6.39
CA THR A 271 -8.17 5.59 -7.02
C THR A 271 -9.06 4.86 -6.02
N CYS A 272 -8.52 3.90 -5.30
CA CYS A 272 -9.00 3.45 -3.99
C CYS A 272 -8.28 4.27 -2.93
N ALA A 273 -8.84 4.40 -1.74
CA ALA A 273 -8.14 5.03 -0.65
C ALA A 273 -7.83 3.97 0.43
N MET A 274 -6.70 4.15 1.09
CA MET A 274 -6.27 3.33 2.20
C MET A 274 -5.92 4.24 3.37
N PHE A 275 -6.59 4.07 4.50
CA PHE A 275 -6.34 4.84 5.70
C PHE A 275 -5.54 4.00 6.69
N CYS A 276 -4.27 4.36 6.87
CA CYS A 276 -3.34 3.68 7.73
C CYS A 276 -3.20 4.41 9.06
N MET A 277 -3.29 3.68 10.17
CA MET A 277 -3.10 4.21 11.52
C MET A 277 -1.95 3.50 12.20
N CYS A 278 -0.93 4.24 12.63
CA CYS A 278 0.21 3.70 13.35
C CYS A 278 -0.17 3.27 14.78
N THR A 279 0.43 2.17 15.20
CA THR A 279 0.26 1.57 16.53
C THR A 279 1.61 1.13 17.09
N ASP A 280 1.63 0.69 18.34
CA ASP A 280 2.80 0.12 19.02
C ASP A 280 2.81 -1.42 19.02
N GLY A 281 1.83 -2.05 18.37
CA GLY A 281 1.71 -3.50 18.25
C GLY A 281 0.29 -3.94 17.89
N VAL A 282 0.03 -5.25 18.02
CA VAL A 282 -1.29 -5.83 17.83
C VAL A 282 -2.25 -5.33 18.90
N ASN A 283 -3.45 -4.94 18.50
CA ASN A 283 -4.52 -4.49 19.39
C ASN A 283 -5.69 -5.45 19.30
N ASP A 284 -6.00 -6.14 20.41
CA ASP A 284 -7.04 -7.20 20.48
C ASP A 284 -8.43 -6.71 20.02
N ARG A 285 -8.76 -5.42 20.22
CA ARG A 285 -10.06 -4.88 19.80
C ARG A 285 -10.12 -4.67 18.29
N LEU A 286 -9.01 -4.25 17.68
CA LEU A 286 -8.93 -4.03 16.24
C LEU A 286 -8.75 -5.34 15.46
N SER A 287 -8.14 -6.36 16.09
CA SER A 287 -7.93 -7.70 15.55
C SER A 287 -9.02 -8.70 15.97
N SER A 288 -10.17 -8.23 16.43
CA SER A 288 -11.28 -9.09 16.83
C SER A 288 -12.00 -9.71 15.62
N ALA A 289 -12.70 -10.80 15.85
CA ALA A 289 -13.50 -11.48 14.81
C ALA A 289 -14.46 -10.51 14.11
N GLY A 290 -14.52 -10.58 12.80
CA GLY A 290 -15.31 -9.68 11.96
C GLY A 290 -14.64 -8.32 11.68
N SER A 291 -13.39 -8.10 12.12
CA SER A 291 -12.62 -6.91 11.75
C SER A 291 -12.19 -7.01 10.27
N ASP A 292 -12.47 -5.96 9.52
CA ASP A 292 -12.02 -5.78 8.13
C ASP A 292 -10.69 -4.98 8.05
N LEU A 293 -10.11 -4.65 9.20
CA LEU A 293 -8.82 -3.99 9.28
C LEU A 293 -7.69 -5.01 9.10
N ILE A 294 -6.68 -4.62 8.33
CA ILE A 294 -5.47 -5.42 8.12
C ILE A 294 -4.34 -4.81 8.93
N PHE A 295 -3.59 -5.68 9.61
CA PHE A 295 -2.44 -5.31 10.41
C PHE A 295 -1.13 -5.67 9.71
N ASN A 296 -0.16 -4.75 9.80
CA ASN A 296 1.19 -4.99 9.31
C ASN A 296 2.25 -4.43 10.27
N SER A 297 3.42 -5.05 10.27
CA SER A 297 4.64 -4.42 10.79
C SER A 297 5.24 -3.52 9.71
N GLY A 298 5.87 -2.42 10.14
CA GLY A 298 6.65 -1.59 9.24
C GLY A 298 8.08 -2.12 9.04
N SER A 299 8.82 -1.49 8.14
CA SER A 299 10.21 -1.84 7.84
C SER A 299 11.17 -1.53 9.00
N LEU A 300 10.88 -0.54 9.85
CA LEU A 300 11.66 -0.22 11.04
C LEU A 300 11.15 -0.96 12.27
N ASP A 301 12.07 -1.35 13.15
CA ASP A 301 11.73 -1.95 14.44
C ASP A 301 10.82 -1.02 15.25
N GLY A 302 9.74 -1.59 15.81
CA GLY A 302 8.77 -0.88 16.62
C GLY A 302 7.79 0.00 15.81
N THR A 303 7.70 -0.18 14.50
CA THR A 303 6.68 0.44 13.66
C THR A 303 5.63 -0.58 13.25
N TYR A 304 4.37 -0.26 13.49
CA TYR A 304 3.22 -1.10 13.19
C TYR A 304 2.05 -0.23 12.76
N PHE A 305 1.16 -0.76 11.95
CA PHE A 305 -0.04 -0.04 11.54
C PHE A 305 -1.19 -0.98 11.21
N TYR A 306 -2.41 -0.49 11.47
CA TYR A 306 -3.64 -1.02 10.89
C TYR A 306 -4.02 -0.17 9.70
N TRP A 307 -4.65 -0.78 8.71
CA TRP A 307 -5.24 -0.03 7.62
C TRP A 307 -6.62 -0.56 7.25
N GLY A 308 -7.50 0.39 6.92
CA GLY A 308 -8.80 0.15 6.35
C GLY A 308 -8.83 0.59 4.90
N PHE A 309 -9.48 -0.19 4.07
CA PHE A 309 -9.56 0.04 2.65
C PHE A 309 -10.89 0.71 2.27
N ILE A 310 -10.83 1.80 1.51
CA ILE A 310 -11.99 2.54 0.99
C ILE A 310 -12.01 2.38 -0.52
N ARG A 311 -12.98 1.59 -1.02
CA ARG A 311 -13.00 1.10 -2.41
C ARG A 311 -13.04 2.18 -3.48
N THR A 312 -13.64 3.33 -3.20
CA THR A 312 -13.98 4.32 -4.22
C THR A 312 -13.50 5.72 -3.86
N GLY A 313 -12.30 5.88 -3.30
CA GLY A 313 -11.69 7.17 -2.99
C GLY A 313 -11.68 8.12 -4.19
N GLY A 314 -10.53 8.28 -4.84
CA GLY A 314 -10.39 9.09 -6.05
C GLY A 314 -11.24 8.61 -7.24
N LEU A 315 -11.70 7.34 -7.24
CA LEU A 315 -12.64 6.84 -8.24
C LEU A 315 -13.96 7.63 -8.23
N SER A 316 -14.49 7.97 -7.04
CA SER A 316 -15.72 8.74 -6.92
C SER A 316 -15.58 10.14 -7.52
N LEU A 317 -14.43 10.78 -7.30
CA LEU A 317 -14.12 12.09 -7.88
C LEU A 317 -14.06 12.04 -9.40
N ARG A 318 -13.30 11.07 -9.92
CA ARG A 318 -13.18 10.85 -11.36
C ARG A 318 -14.51 10.49 -12.01
N TRP A 319 -15.28 9.60 -11.40
CA TRP A 319 -16.61 9.25 -11.87
C TRP A 319 -17.53 10.48 -11.98
N PHE A 320 -17.56 11.34 -10.96
CA PHE A 320 -18.37 12.54 -11.00
C PHE A 320 -17.95 13.47 -12.16
N LYS A 321 -16.65 13.78 -12.27
CA LYS A 321 -16.11 14.63 -13.32
C LYS A 321 -16.34 14.05 -14.72
N ASP A 322 -15.97 12.81 -14.96
CA ASP A 322 -15.93 12.22 -16.30
C ASP A 322 -17.28 11.65 -16.73
N THR A 323 -18.07 11.09 -15.82
CA THR A 323 -19.34 10.44 -16.15
C THR A 323 -20.54 11.36 -15.93
N VAL A 324 -20.64 11.98 -14.75
CA VAL A 324 -21.78 12.86 -14.43
C VAL A 324 -21.66 14.18 -15.20
N CYS A 325 -20.51 14.83 -15.13
CA CYS A 325 -20.24 16.08 -15.84
C CYS A 325 -19.75 15.89 -17.29
N LYS A 326 -19.66 14.64 -17.79
CA LYS A 326 -19.24 14.31 -19.18
C LYS A 326 -17.84 14.84 -19.54
N GLY A 327 -16.98 15.10 -18.58
CA GLY A 327 -15.66 15.69 -18.79
C GLY A 327 -15.70 17.15 -19.27
N LEU A 328 -16.85 17.82 -19.18
CA LEU A 328 -17.01 19.22 -19.62
C LEU A 328 -16.45 20.25 -18.65
N VAL A 329 -16.12 19.81 -17.43
CA VAL A 329 -15.53 20.63 -16.36
C VAL A 329 -14.28 19.96 -15.84
N ASP A 330 -13.30 20.77 -15.41
CA ASP A 330 -12.11 20.28 -14.73
C ASP A 330 -12.28 20.27 -13.20
N TYR A 331 -11.30 19.71 -12.50
CA TYR A 331 -11.33 19.66 -11.03
C TYR A 331 -11.23 21.05 -10.40
N GLY A 332 -10.51 21.99 -11.01
CA GLY A 332 -10.35 23.35 -10.49
C GLY A 332 -11.69 24.08 -10.44
N LEU A 333 -12.48 24.03 -11.53
CA LEU A 333 -13.81 24.63 -11.57
C LEU A 333 -14.77 23.95 -10.57
N LEU A 334 -14.78 22.61 -10.53
CA LEU A 334 -15.61 21.88 -9.56
C LEU A 334 -15.26 22.26 -8.12
N THR A 335 -13.97 22.38 -7.80
CA THR A 335 -13.51 22.77 -6.47
C THR A 335 -13.92 24.20 -6.15
N SER A 336 -13.73 25.17 -7.05
CA SER A 336 -14.08 26.57 -6.81
C SER A 336 -15.56 26.80 -6.53
N ILE A 337 -16.46 26.06 -7.21
CA ILE A 337 -17.91 26.17 -6.89
C ILE A 337 -18.25 25.47 -5.57
N ALA A 338 -17.53 24.42 -5.18
CA ALA A 338 -17.76 23.71 -3.93
C ALA A 338 -17.23 24.48 -2.70
N GLU A 339 -16.24 25.36 -2.85
CA GLU A 339 -15.71 26.22 -1.78
C GLU A 339 -16.79 27.13 -1.19
N THR A 340 -17.79 27.52 -1.97
CA THR A 340 -18.90 28.37 -1.51
C THR A 340 -19.99 27.59 -0.76
N VAL A 341 -19.95 26.26 -0.79
CA VAL A 341 -20.91 25.40 -0.13
C VAL A 341 -20.51 25.18 1.33
N PRO A 342 -21.41 25.31 2.31
CA PRO A 342 -21.05 25.11 3.71
C PRO A 342 -20.75 23.63 4.01
N ALA A 343 -19.98 23.39 5.08
CA ALA A 343 -19.72 22.06 5.59
C ALA A 343 -21.02 21.26 5.83
N GLY A 344 -21.01 19.99 5.45
CA GLY A 344 -22.19 19.13 5.53
C GLY A 344 -23.20 19.30 4.39
N CYS A 345 -22.90 20.09 3.34
CA CYS A 345 -23.65 20.18 2.09
C CYS A 345 -25.16 20.44 2.28
N ASN A 346 -25.56 21.21 3.31
CA ASN A 346 -26.99 21.42 3.67
C ASN A 346 -27.74 20.10 3.90
N GLY A 347 -27.05 19.04 4.33
CA GLY A 347 -27.63 17.73 4.58
C GLY A 347 -27.66 16.78 3.35
N VAL A 348 -27.22 17.24 2.19
CA VAL A 348 -27.05 16.35 1.02
C VAL A 348 -25.89 15.40 1.31
N THR A 349 -26.12 14.11 1.08
CA THR A 349 -25.09 13.10 1.32
C THR A 349 -24.92 12.20 0.10
N PHE A 350 -23.67 11.94 -0.27
CA PHE A 350 -23.32 10.94 -1.26
C PHE A 350 -22.92 9.64 -0.58
N LEU A 351 -23.36 8.49 -1.09
CA LEU A 351 -22.91 7.17 -0.69
C LEU A 351 -21.92 6.68 -1.76
N PRO A 352 -20.61 6.52 -1.42
CA PRO A 352 -19.58 6.30 -2.44
C PRO A 352 -19.43 4.82 -2.86
N TYR A 353 -20.48 4.02 -2.75
CA TYR A 353 -20.45 2.56 -3.01
C TYR A 353 -20.66 2.23 -4.49
N LEU A 354 -19.95 2.94 -5.40
CA LEU A 354 -20.06 2.74 -6.85
C LEU A 354 -19.71 1.32 -7.30
N THR A 355 -18.82 0.64 -6.56
CA THR A 355 -18.40 -0.74 -6.82
C THR A 355 -18.78 -1.70 -5.69
N GLY A 356 -19.70 -1.32 -4.81
CA GLY A 356 -20.04 -2.03 -3.58
C GLY A 356 -19.19 -1.60 -2.39
N GLY A 357 -19.50 -2.13 -1.23
CA GLY A 357 -18.72 -1.98 0.00
C GLY A 357 -17.97 -3.26 0.38
N TYR A 358 -17.54 -3.35 1.64
CA TYR A 358 -16.93 -4.54 2.22
C TYR A 358 -17.87 -5.27 3.17
N GLY A 359 -17.59 -6.54 3.41
CA GLY A 359 -18.32 -7.36 4.36
C GLY A 359 -19.84 -7.34 4.12
N ASP A 360 -20.59 -7.01 5.14
CA ASP A 360 -22.04 -6.89 5.11
C ASP A 360 -22.57 -5.75 4.19
N MET A 361 -21.69 -4.81 3.79
CA MET A 361 -21.97 -3.76 2.83
C MET A 361 -21.60 -4.14 1.37
N SER A 362 -21.23 -5.38 1.08
CA SER A 362 -20.84 -5.83 -0.27
C SER A 362 -21.90 -5.54 -1.34
N GLN A 363 -23.18 -5.54 -0.97
CA GLN A 363 -24.32 -5.22 -1.85
C GLN A 363 -24.63 -3.72 -1.93
N ALA A 364 -23.94 -2.85 -1.20
CA ALA A 364 -24.19 -1.42 -1.21
C ALA A 364 -24.03 -0.81 -2.61
N SER A 365 -24.78 0.23 -2.88
CA SER A 365 -24.80 0.96 -4.15
C SER A 365 -24.60 2.45 -3.92
N GLY A 366 -23.96 3.13 -4.87
CA GLY A 366 -23.83 4.59 -4.87
C GLY A 366 -25.18 5.29 -4.94
N ALA A 367 -25.34 6.36 -4.15
CA ALA A 367 -26.58 7.16 -4.14
C ALA A 367 -26.33 8.60 -3.69
N PHE A 368 -27.08 9.55 -4.22
CA PHE A 368 -27.26 10.87 -3.60
C PHE A 368 -28.58 10.87 -2.83
N LEU A 369 -28.55 11.37 -1.61
CA LEU A 369 -29.69 11.41 -0.72
C LEU A 369 -29.98 12.86 -0.30
N ASN A 370 -31.24 13.13 0.08
CA ASN A 370 -31.72 14.42 0.54
C ASN A 370 -31.59 15.55 -0.53
N LEU A 371 -31.85 15.22 -1.80
CA LEU A 371 -31.88 16.23 -2.88
C LEU A 371 -33.13 17.09 -2.78
N THR A 372 -32.95 18.40 -2.96
CA THR A 372 -34.01 19.40 -3.05
C THR A 372 -33.82 20.25 -4.34
N PRO A 373 -34.80 21.07 -4.77
CA PRO A 373 -34.63 21.90 -5.95
C PRO A 373 -33.49 22.93 -5.90
N GLU A 374 -32.95 23.22 -4.71
CA GLU A 374 -31.86 24.17 -4.51
C GLU A 374 -30.48 23.50 -4.63
N VAL A 375 -30.41 22.18 -4.79
CA VAL A 375 -29.15 21.44 -4.89
C VAL A 375 -28.54 21.61 -6.26
N ASP A 376 -27.43 22.30 -6.33
CA ASP A 376 -26.65 22.53 -7.53
C ASP A 376 -25.43 21.59 -7.66
N ALA A 377 -24.64 21.77 -8.71
CA ALA A 377 -23.45 20.97 -8.97
C ALA A 377 -22.37 21.16 -7.91
N GLY A 378 -22.28 22.34 -7.28
CA GLY A 378 -21.32 22.63 -6.21
C GLY A 378 -21.63 21.81 -4.96
N VAL A 379 -22.91 21.78 -4.54
CA VAL A 379 -23.38 20.97 -3.42
C VAL A 379 -23.15 19.48 -3.69
N MET A 380 -23.47 19.01 -4.90
CA MET A 380 -23.24 17.61 -5.26
C MET A 380 -21.76 17.25 -5.25
N TRP A 381 -20.90 18.10 -5.83
CA TRP A 381 -19.46 17.85 -5.86
C TRP A 381 -18.87 17.85 -4.44
N ARG A 382 -19.20 18.84 -3.60
CA ARG A 382 -18.75 18.85 -2.21
C ARG A 382 -19.18 17.60 -1.45
N SER A 383 -20.42 17.14 -1.67
CA SER A 383 -20.91 15.92 -1.01
C SER A 383 -20.12 14.66 -1.44
N VAL A 384 -19.54 14.64 -2.66
CA VAL A 384 -18.63 13.56 -3.11
C VAL A 384 -17.31 13.65 -2.35
N LEU A 385 -16.73 14.85 -2.16
CA LEU A 385 -15.50 15.03 -1.39
C LEU A 385 -15.71 14.63 0.08
N GLU A 386 -16.83 15.04 0.69
CA GLU A 386 -17.17 14.73 2.08
C GLU A 386 -17.46 13.23 2.31
N ALA A 387 -18.00 12.53 1.31
CA ALA A 387 -18.41 11.14 1.44
C ALA A 387 -17.28 10.22 1.89
N ILE A 388 -16.07 10.44 1.36
CA ILE A 388 -14.87 9.65 1.71
C ILE A 388 -14.42 9.97 3.13
N GLY A 389 -14.50 11.23 3.55
CA GLY A 389 -14.18 11.66 4.91
C GLY A 389 -15.06 11.00 5.97
N TYR A 390 -16.34 10.75 5.69
CA TYR A 390 -17.22 10.02 6.62
C TYR A 390 -16.78 8.56 6.80
N ASP A 391 -16.27 7.91 5.76
CA ASP A 391 -15.75 6.55 5.88
C ASP A 391 -14.46 6.55 6.73
N TYR A 392 -13.59 7.58 6.60
CA TYR A 392 -12.43 7.77 7.48
C TYR A 392 -12.84 8.01 8.94
N MET A 393 -13.90 8.79 9.18
CA MET A 393 -14.43 8.97 10.54
C MET A 393 -14.84 7.63 11.16
N GLY A 394 -15.44 6.72 10.35
CA GLY A 394 -15.81 5.38 10.79
C GLY A 394 -14.61 4.54 11.19
N VAL A 395 -13.53 4.61 10.43
CA VAL A 395 -12.27 3.91 10.74
C VAL A 395 -11.62 4.52 11.98
N THR A 396 -11.53 5.84 12.07
CA THR A 396 -10.90 6.52 13.23
C THR A 396 -11.70 6.35 14.52
N ASP A 397 -13.01 6.24 14.46
CA ASP A 397 -13.83 5.95 15.65
C ASP A 397 -13.53 4.55 16.20
N ARG A 398 -13.27 3.56 15.34
CA ARG A 398 -12.81 2.22 15.78
C ARG A 398 -11.44 2.31 16.47
N TYR A 399 -10.50 3.08 15.93
CA TYR A 399 -9.19 3.30 16.54
C TYR A 399 -9.33 3.98 17.92
N ARG A 400 -10.10 5.04 18.02
CA ARG A 400 -10.37 5.74 19.31
C ARG A 400 -11.05 4.82 20.33
N ALA A 401 -12.01 3.99 19.90
CA ALA A 401 -12.65 3.00 20.76
C ALA A 401 -11.67 1.91 21.24
N ALA A 402 -10.63 1.63 20.47
CA ALA A 402 -9.54 0.73 20.84
C ALA A 402 -8.47 1.39 21.74
N GLY A 403 -8.63 2.68 22.06
CA GLY A 403 -7.71 3.42 22.93
C GLY A 403 -6.54 4.08 22.21
N LEU A 404 -6.57 4.15 20.85
CA LEU A 404 -5.53 4.79 20.07
C LEU A 404 -5.85 6.28 19.86
N ALA A 405 -4.84 7.14 20.01
CA ALA A 405 -4.91 8.56 19.68
C ALA A 405 -4.62 8.76 18.18
N LEU A 406 -5.21 9.80 17.61
CA LEU A 406 -4.86 10.34 16.31
C LEU A 406 -4.48 11.81 16.51
N ASP A 407 -3.22 12.15 16.22
CA ASP A 407 -2.68 13.50 16.43
C ASP A 407 -2.50 14.25 15.11
N ARG A 408 -2.26 13.51 14.02
CA ARG A 408 -2.10 14.08 12.68
C ARG A 408 -2.37 13.03 11.60
N VAL A 409 -2.73 13.48 10.39
CA VAL A 409 -2.82 12.65 9.20
C VAL A 409 -1.95 13.23 8.07
N THR A 410 -1.12 12.40 7.44
CA THR A 410 -0.40 12.75 6.21
C THR A 410 -1.21 12.26 5.01
N ILE A 411 -1.45 13.13 4.02
CA ILE A 411 -2.21 12.80 2.80
C ILE A 411 -1.24 12.67 1.64
N THR A 412 -1.34 11.58 0.90
CA THR A 412 -0.46 11.27 -0.23
C THR A 412 -1.24 10.96 -1.51
N GLU A 413 -0.53 10.67 -2.57
CA GLU A 413 -1.05 10.37 -3.90
C GLU A 413 -1.83 11.54 -4.52
N GLY A 414 -2.57 11.28 -5.59
CA GLY A 414 -3.28 12.31 -6.34
C GLY A 414 -4.32 13.12 -5.55
N GLY A 415 -4.83 12.54 -4.46
CA GLY A 415 -5.78 13.23 -3.57
C GLY A 415 -5.16 14.38 -2.79
N SER A 416 -3.84 14.38 -2.56
CA SER A 416 -3.12 15.44 -1.85
C SER A 416 -3.09 16.79 -2.59
N SER A 417 -3.37 16.79 -3.89
CA SER A 417 -3.33 17.99 -4.73
C SER A 417 -4.61 18.86 -4.67
N ASN A 418 -5.62 18.47 -3.88
CA ASN A 418 -6.87 19.23 -3.75
C ASN A 418 -6.99 19.84 -2.35
N ASP A 419 -6.70 21.14 -2.25
CA ASP A 419 -6.67 21.88 -0.98
C ASP A 419 -8.00 21.83 -0.22
N LEU A 420 -9.13 22.00 -0.92
CA LEU A 420 -10.45 21.89 -0.30
C LEU A 420 -10.69 20.50 0.30
N TRP A 421 -10.31 19.44 -0.43
CA TRP A 421 -10.49 18.08 0.09
C TRP A 421 -9.59 17.78 1.27
N ASN A 422 -8.36 18.31 1.25
CA ASN A 422 -7.43 18.19 2.37
C ASN A 422 -7.96 18.91 3.62
N GLN A 423 -8.50 20.14 3.46
CA GLN A 423 -9.14 20.87 4.56
C GLN A 423 -10.37 20.12 5.08
N ILE A 424 -11.25 19.61 4.22
CA ILE A 424 -12.41 18.79 4.61
C ILE A 424 -11.96 17.60 5.48
N LYS A 425 -10.88 16.91 5.09
CA LYS A 425 -10.34 15.77 5.87
C LYS A 425 -9.83 16.21 7.24
N ALA A 426 -9.10 17.33 7.33
CA ALA A 426 -8.66 17.90 8.61
C ALA A 426 -9.85 18.19 9.52
N ASP A 427 -10.85 18.88 9.00
CA ASP A 427 -12.07 19.26 9.74
C ASP A 427 -12.86 18.01 10.22
N MET A 428 -13.03 17.02 9.36
CA MET A 428 -13.75 15.78 9.69
C MET A 428 -13.04 14.94 10.74
N LEU A 429 -11.72 14.84 10.67
CA LEU A 429 -10.91 14.07 11.61
C LEU A 429 -10.64 14.83 12.91
N GLY A 430 -10.72 16.17 12.88
CA GLY A 430 -10.46 17.06 14.00
C GLY A 430 -8.99 17.11 14.40
N VAL A 431 -8.08 16.86 13.44
CA VAL A 431 -6.63 16.88 13.61
C VAL A 431 -5.96 17.51 12.39
N PRO A 432 -4.75 18.06 12.50
CA PRO A 432 -4.02 18.59 11.35
C PRO A 432 -3.84 17.55 10.25
N ALA A 433 -4.14 17.94 9.00
CA ALA A 433 -3.80 17.20 7.81
C ALA A 433 -2.57 17.82 7.16
N VAL A 434 -1.63 16.99 6.68
CA VAL A 434 -0.35 17.43 6.13
C VAL A 434 -0.17 16.82 4.74
N THR A 435 0.25 17.65 3.78
CA THR A 435 0.75 17.17 2.49
C THR A 435 2.26 17.28 2.43
N MET A 436 2.91 16.38 1.69
CA MET A 436 4.36 16.30 1.57
C MET A 436 4.78 16.82 0.19
N ARG A 437 5.90 17.57 0.13
CA ARG A 437 6.42 18.12 -1.12
C ARG A 437 6.69 17.05 -2.18
N ASP A 438 7.29 15.93 -1.78
CA ASP A 438 7.64 14.82 -2.67
C ASP A 438 6.65 13.64 -2.55
N HIS A 439 5.43 13.90 -2.03
CA HIS A 439 4.34 12.92 -1.85
C HIS A 439 4.72 11.65 -1.06
N GLY A 440 5.80 11.72 -0.24
CA GLY A 440 6.23 10.61 0.62
C GLY A 440 6.70 9.38 -0.17
N GLY A 441 7.45 9.57 -1.25
CA GLY A 441 7.83 8.50 -2.16
C GLY A 441 8.67 7.40 -1.51
N ALA A 442 8.33 6.14 -1.75
CA ALA A 442 9.06 4.96 -1.29
C ALA A 442 10.54 4.99 -1.73
N LEU A 443 10.83 5.42 -2.96
CA LEU A 443 12.19 5.48 -3.54
C LEU A 443 13.16 6.35 -2.73
N LEU A 444 12.71 7.49 -2.18
CA LEU A 444 13.53 8.32 -1.30
C LEU A 444 13.84 7.58 0.01
N THR A 445 12.84 6.96 0.61
CA THR A 445 12.97 6.16 1.82
C THR A 445 13.93 5.00 1.62
N ASP A 446 13.85 4.32 0.47
CA ASP A 446 14.77 3.26 0.06
C ASP A 446 16.21 3.78 -0.06
N CYS A 447 16.43 4.92 -0.70
CA CYS A 447 17.77 5.49 -0.83
C CYS A 447 18.36 5.91 0.53
N ILE A 448 17.55 6.42 1.45
CA ILE A 448 17.97 6.69 2.84
C ILE A 448 18.33 5.37 3.55
N THR A 449 17.52 4.33 3.36
CA THR A 449 17.78 3.00 3.93
C THR A 449 19.04 2.37 3.34
N ALA A 450 19.27 2.51 2.03
CA ALA A 450 20.50 2.10 1.36
C ALA A 450 21.72 2.84 1.89
N ALA A 451 21.62 4.15 2.12
CA ALA A 451 22.70 4.95 2.72
C ALA A 451 23.02 4.50 4.15
N TYR A 452 22.00 4.14 4.94
CA TYR A 452 22.16 3.56 6.26
C TYR A 452 22.87 2.18 6.20
N ALA A 453 22.48 1.32 5.26
CA ALA A 453 23.05 -0.01 5.07
C ALA A 453 24.57 0.00 4.84
N VAL A 454 25.08 1.02 4.17
CA VAL A 454 26.54 1.18 3.88
C VAL A 454 27.26 2.13 4.87
N GLY A 455 26.60 2.56 5.95
CA GLY A 455 27.17 3.37 7.01
C GLY A 455 27.37 4.85 6.66
N ASP A 456 26.79 5.32 5.57
CA ASP A 456 26.84 6.75 5.19
C ASP A 456 25.82 7.61 5.98
N VAL A 457 24.77 6.98 6.52
CA VAL A 457 23.79 7.55 7.45
C VAL A 457 23.90 6.81 8.79
N PRO A 458 24.14 7.50 9.92
CA PRO A 458 24.37 6.84 11.21
C PRO A 458 23.07 6.43 11.93
N ASP A 459 21.95 7.12 11.67
CA ASP A 459 20.64 6.86 12.26
C ASP A 459 19.54 7.04 11.23
N ILE A 460 18.95 5.93 10.82
CA ILE A 460 17.92 5.89 9.78
C ILE A 460 16.65 6.68 10.18
N ARG A 461 16.23 6.60 11.45
CA ARG A 461 15.01 7.28 11.91
C ARG A 461 15.17 8.80 11.87
N SER A 462 16.32 9.30 12.31
CA SER A 462 16.65 10.73 12.23
C SER A 462 16.76 11.22 10.79
N ALA A 463 17.36 10.42 9.90
CA ALA A 463 17.49 10.78 8.48
C ALA A 463 16.12 10.83 7.78
N LEU A 464 15.23 9.86 8.02
CA LEU A 464 13.87 9.87 7.50
C LEU A 464 13.07 11.07 8.02
N LYS A 465 13.17 11.39 9.31
CA LYS A 465 12.54 12.59 9.86
C LYS A 465 13.07 13.89 9.24
N ALA A 466 14.36 13.96 8.95
CA ALA A 466 14.96 15.12 8.31
C ALA A 466 14.53 15.28 6.83
N ALA A 467 14.23 14.16 6.16
CA ALA A 467 13.71 14.14 4.79
C ALA A 467 12.20 14.41 4.73
N GLU A 468 11.47 14.29 5.85
CA GLU A 468 10.06 14.64 5.96
C GLU A 468 9.87 16.15 5.75
N THR A 469 9.42 16.52 4.55
CA THR A 469 9.23 17.93 4.19
C THR A 469 7.76 18.19 3.96
N ALA A 470 7.07 18.68 5.00
CA ALA A 470 5.70 19.16 4.87
C ALA A 470 5.64 20.30 3.86
N GLU A 471 4.69 20.22 2.91
CA GLU A 471 4.42 21.29 1.95
C GLU A 471 3.36 22.23 2.49
N HIS A 472 2.22 21.68 2.93
CA HIS A 472 1.12 22.40 3.54
C HIS A 472 0.63 21.69 4.79
N VAL A 473 0.13 22.47 5.74
CA VAL A 473 -0.57 21.98 6.94
C VAL A 473 -1.96 22.61 6.96
N TYR A 474 -2.98 21.78 6.99
CA TYR A 474 -4.38 22.15 7.07
C TYR A 474 -4.84 21.96 8.52
N GLU A 475 -4.98 23.06 9.26
CA GLU A 475 -5.49 23.01 10.62
C GLU A 475 -7.02 22.81 10.61
N PRO A 476 -7.57 21.99 11.51
CA PRO A 476 -9.02 21.73 11.55
C PRO A 476 -9.80 22.94 12.03
N ASP A 477 -10.90 23.28 11.33
CA ASP A 477 -11.93 24.19 11.86
C ASP A 477 -12.84 23.39 12.81
N LEU A 478 -12.78 23.72 14.10
CA LEU A 478 -13.58 23.00 15.13
C LEU A 478 -15.09 23.22 14.99
N GLY A 479 -15.52 24.32 14.36
CA GLY A 479 -16.92 24.58 14.03
C GLY A 479 -17.41 23.58 12.98
N ASP A 480 -16.67 23.42 11.90
CA ASP A 480 -16.95 22.44 10.83
C ASP A 480 -16.79 21.01 11.35
N THR A 481 -15.82 20.72 12.21
CA THR A 481 -15.68 19.43 12.89
C THR A 481 -16.98 19.04 13.62
N ALA A 482 -17.61 19.97 14.35
CA ALA A 482 -18.87 19.72 15.04
C ALA A 482 -20.04 19.48 14.07
N VAL A 483 -20.05 20.17 12.91
CA VAL A 483 -21.03 19.95 11.83
C VAL A 483 -20.87 18.54 11.28
N TYR A 484 -19.65 18.16 10.90
CA TYR A 484 -19.36 16.84 10.32
C TYR A 484 -19.65 15.70 11.28
N ARG A 485 -19.36 15.84 12.58
CA ARG A 485 -19.70 14.83 13.59
C ARG A 485 -21.19 14.57 13.64
N ARG A 486 -22.02 15.61 13.67
CA ARG A 486 -23.49 15.49 13.69
C ARG A 486 -24.00 14.85 12.39
N GLN A 487 -23.46 15.24 11.24
CA GLN A 487 -23.81 14.68 9.93
C GLN A 487 -23.44 13.19 9.85
N TYR A 488 -22.27 12.83 10.38
CA TYR A 488 -21.80 11.45 10.41
C TYR A 488 -22.73 10.53 11.21
N GLU A 489 -23.25 11.00 12.37
CA GLU A 489 -24.22 10.25 13.15
C GLU A 489 -25.53 10.01 12.37
N GLY A 490 -26.03 11.06 11.68
CA GLY A 490 -27.19 10.94 10.81
C GLY A 490 -26.95 9.98 9.64
N ARG A 491 -25.77 10.06 9.01
CA ARG A 491 -25.38 9.15 7.92
C ARG A 491 -25.32 7.69 8.37
N ARG A 492 -24.81 7.40 9.57
CA ARG A 492 -24.80 6.03 10.12
C ARG A 492 -26.21 5.47 10.21
N ALA A 493 -27.15 6.23 10.78
CA ALA A 493 -28.54 5.80 10.88
C ALA A 493 -29.18 5.53 9.50
N VAL A 494 -28.85 6.37 8.49
CA VAL A 494 -29.30 6.16 7.11
C VAL A 494 -28.73 4.87 6.53
N LEU A 495 -27.42 4.64 6.67
CA LEU A 495 -26.75 3.43 6.18
C LEU A 495 -27.32 2.17 6.83
N ASP A 496 -27.54 2.18 8.15
CA ASP A 496 -28.15 1.06 8.86
C ASP A 496 -29.55 0.75 8.34
N GLY A 497 -30.36 1.78 8.09
CA GLY A 497 -31.69 1.64 7.47
C GLY A 497 -31.64 1.11 6.01
N MET A 498 -30.59 1.43 5.27
CA MET A 498 -30.44 1.04 3.86
C MET A 498 -29.85 -0.37 3.67
N ARG A 499 -29.23 -0.99 4.67
CA ARG A 499 -28.64 -2.33 4.57
C ARG A 499 -29.58 -3.35 3.95
N GLY A 500 -30.85 -3.36 4.40
CA GLY A 500 -31.88 -4.26 3.86
C GLY A 500 -32.39 -3.88 2.45
N VAL A 501 -32.11 -2.66 1.97
CA VAL A 501 -32.59 -2.15 0.69
C VAL A 501 -31.56 -2.43 -0.43
N PHE A 502 -30.27 -2.42 -0.15
CA PHE A 502 -29.22 -2.59 -1.14
C PHE A 502 -29.34 -3.86 -2.00
N PRO A 503 -29.66 -5.06 -1.44
CA PRO A 503 -29.85 -6.26 -2.26
C PRO A 503 -30.95 -6.09 -3.31
N SER A 504 -32.04 -5.42 -2.95
CA SER A 504 -33.15 -5.14 -3.89
C SER A 504 -32.72 -4.20 -5.01
N LEU A 505 -31.93 -3.15 -4.70
CA LEU A 505 -31.36 -2.26 -5.71
C LEU A 505 -30.42 -3.00 -6.66
N ARG A 506 -29.57 -3.88 -6.16
CA ARG A 506 -28.66 -4.70 -6.98
C ARG A 506 -29.43 -5.66 -7.90
N SER A 507 -30.53 -6.22 -7.45
CA SER A 507 -31.36 -7.11 -8.30
C SER A 507 -32.04 -6.42 -9.48
N MET A 508 -32.10 -5.06 -9.47
CA MET A 508 -32.63 -4.28 -10.59
C MET A 508 -31.60 -4.04 -11.70
N VAL A 509 -30.33 -4.31 -11.45
CA VAL A 509 -29.27 -4.19 -12.46
C VAL A 509 -29.33 -5.41 -13.36
N ARG A 510 -29.51 -5.21 -14.67
CA ARG A 510 -29.56 -6.25 -15.68
C ARG A 510 -28.18 -6.74 -16.10
#